data_6dcebb2561662d02f0402b79ed48efe1
#
_entry.id   6dcebb2561662d02f0402b79ed48efe1
#
_cell.length_a   1.000
_cell.length_b   1.000
_cell.length_c   1.000
_cell.angle_alpha   90.00
_cell.angle_beta   90.00
_cell.angle_gamma   90.00
#
_symmetry.space_group_name_H-M   'P 1'
#
loop_
_entity.id
_entity.type
_entity.pdbx_description
1 polymer ?
#
loop_
_entity_poly.entity_id
_entity_poly.type
_entity_poly.pdbx_seq_one_letter_code
_entity_poly.pdbx_strand_id
1 'polypeptide(L)'
;MLALGLLAGATPLAGAAAQEPQAATGSIRGKVEVRHAASHYEGRPLVAELGMPADHEGADRRRAVVYLETVPQPAFDSPSPGRAVLDQRNESFVPSVLAITVGSTVDFPNSDRVYHNVFSLSKTRRFDLGRYPHGQSRSVMFDRPGVVRVFCEIHSHMSAYILVFAHRFFAVTDAEGRYRIDGIPPGSYTLALWNEGSVRERRELRVEAGAVLEQDLVAE
;
A
#
# COMPACT_ATOMS: atom_id res chain seq x y z
N MET A 1 26.57 -6.06 77.61
CA MET A 1 27.11 -5.14 76.62
C MET A 1 26.74 -5.64 75.27
N LEU A 2 25.69 -5.07 74.67
CA LEU A 2 25.22 -5.39 73.27
C LEU A 2 25.87 -4.39 72.30
N ALA A 3 26.58 -4.86 71.26
CA ALA A 3 27.11 -4.07 70.21
C ALA A 3 26.13 -4.10 69.03
N LEU A 4 25.62 -2.90 68.66
CA LEU A 4 24.69 -2.72 67.56
C LEU A 4 25.54 -2.42 66.29
N GLY A 5 25.54 -3.37 65.35
CA GLY A 5 26.21 -3.17 64.05
C GLY A 5 25.27 -2.46 63.06
N LEU A 6 25.66 -1.27 62.59
CA LEU A 6 25.02 -0.56 61.50
C LEU A 6 25.44 -1.17 60.14
N LEU A 7 24.49 -1.74 59.39
CA LEU A 7 24.66 -2.09 57.99
C LEU A 7 24.29 -0.86 57.12
N ALA A 8 25.30 -0.29 56.47
CA ALA A 8 25.10 0.75 55.46
C ALA A 8 24.69 0.09 54.15
N GLY A 9 23.45 0.25 53.72
CA GLY A 9 22.95 -0.19 52.44
C GLY A 9 23.39 0.77 51.33
N ALA A 10 24.22 0.30 50.42
CA ALA A 10 24.55 1.03 49.18
C ALA A 10 23.44 0.80 48.16
N THR A 11 22.72 1.85 47.85
CA THR A 11 21.77 1.87 46.70
C THR A 11 22.53 1.96 45.38
N PRO A 12 22.32 1.06 44.40
CA PRO A 12 22.91 1.22 43.09
C PRO A 12 22.23 2.39 42.36
N LEU A 13 23.02 3.36 41.92
CA LEU A 13 22.59 4.37 40.93
C LEU A 13 22.25 3.66 39.64
N ALA A 14 20.96 3.65 39.24
CA ALA A 14 20.53 3.24 37.93
C ALA A 14 21.06 4.25 36.92
N GLY A 15 22.04 3.84 36.12
CA GLY A 15 22.55 4.62 35.00
C GLY A 15 21.43 4.82 33.98
N ALA A 16 20.98 6.05 33.79
CA ALA A 16 20.12 6.41 32.66
C ALA A 16 20.91 6.18 31.37
N ALA A 17 20.54 5.16 30.61
CA ALA A 17 21.04 4.97 29.26
C ALA A 17 20.63 6.20 28.44
N ALA A 18 21.60 7.00 27.99
CA ALA A 18 21.37 8.09 27.08
C ALA A 18 20.83 7.51 25.77
N GLN A 19 19.57 7.79 25.45
CA GLN A 19 19.02 7.50 24.13
C GLN A 19 19.80 8.35 23.11
N GLU A 20 20.49 7.68 22.19
CA GLU A 20 21.09 8.36 21.04
C GLU A 20 20.00 9.15 20.30
N PRO A 21 20.26 10.41 19.92
CA PRO A 21 19.29 11.20 19.19
C PRO A 21 18.97 10.48 17.86
N GLN A 22 17.74 10.03 17.71
CA GLN A 22 17.28 9.47 16.43
C GLN A 22 17.47 10.54 15.36
N ALA A 23 18.26 10.21 14.34
CA ALA A 23 18.50 11.12 13.22
C ALA A 23 17.16 11.58 12.65
N ALA A 24 17.01 12.88 12.44
CA ALA A 24 15.79 13.46 11.90
C ALA A 24 15.48 12.80 10.54
N THR A 25 14.27 12.28 10.37
CA THR A 25 13.84 11.64 9.12
C THR A 25 13.38 12.68 8.11
N GLY A 26 13.55 12.37 6.82
CA GLY A 26 13.00 13.19 5.74
C GLY A 26 11.64 12.67 5.25
N SER A 27 11.09 13.35 4.25
CA SER A 27 9.86 12.95 3.54
C SER A 27 9.98 13.22 2.05
N ILE A 28 9.20 12.48 1.26
CA ILE A 28 9.03 12.69 -0.18
C ILE A 28 7.55 12.95 -0.41
N ARG A 29 7.24 13.96 -1.23
CA ARG A 29 5.87 14.25 -1.67
C ARG A 29 5.88 14.71 -3.12
N GLY A 30 4.74 14.66 -3.78
CA GLY A 30 4.61 15.13 -5.15
C GLY A 30 3.26 14.73 -5.73
N LYS A 31 3.17 14.88 -7.04
CA LYS A 31 1.99 14.52 -7.82
C LYS A 31 2.36 13.51 -8.89
N VAL A 32 1.49 12.53 -9.10
CA VAL A 32 1.56 11.60 -10.23
C VAL A 32 0.57 12.04 -11.29
N GLU A 33 1.07 12.27 -12.50
CA GLU A 33 0.25 12.45 -13.69
C GLU A 33 0.14 11.10 -14.41
N VAL A 34 -1.06 10.56 -14.51
CA VAL A 34 -1.32 9.33 -15.28
C VAL A 34 -1.76 9.74 -16.69
N ARG A 35 -0.89 9.49 -17.66
CA ARG A 35 -1.18 9.71 -19.08
C ARG A 35 -1.63 8.39 -19.68
N HIS A 36 -2.91 8.25 -19.93
CA HIS A 36 -3.38 7.13 -20.74
C HIS A 36 -2.95 7.41 -22.19
N ALA A 37 -2.25 6.46 -22.80
CA ALA A 37 -2.11 6.48 -24.26
C ALA A 37 -3.52 6.57 -24.83
N ALA A 38 -3.79 7.60 -25.63
CA ALA A 38 -5.07 7.76 -26.28
C ALA A 38 -5.39 6.43 -26.99
N SER A 39 -6.41 5.72 -26.54
CA SER A 39 -6.84 4.51 -27.22
C SER A 39 -7.27 4.97 -28.62
N HIS A 40 -6.61 4.46 -29.67
CA HIS A 40 -6.96 4.72 -31.06
C HIS A 40 -8.33 4.15 -31.47
N TYR A 41 -9.23 3.95 -30.50
CA TYR A 41 -10.64 3.63 -30.70
C TYR A 41 -11.49 4.89 -30.53
N GLU A 42 -11.18 5.92 -31.32
CA GLU A 42 -12.15 6.98 -31.55
C GLU A 42 -13.33 6.39 -32.32
N GLY A 43 -14.48 6.23 -31.64
CA GLY A 43 -15.77 6.13 -32.30
C GLY A 43 -16.67 4.94 -31.98
N ARG A 44 -16.29 3.97 -31.14
CA ARG A 44 -17.24 2.96 -30.65
C ARG A 44 -17.13 2.84 -29.13
N PRO A 45 -18.18 3.22 -28.35
CA PRO A 45 -18.21 2.87 -26.96
C PRO A 45 -18.10 1.34 -26.83
N LEU A 46 -17.18 0.85 -25.98
CA LEU A 46 -17.13 -0.56 -25.65
C LEU A 46 -18.50 -0.93 -25.05
N VAL A 47 -19.00 -2.14 -25.34
CA VAL A 47 -20.26 -2.64 -24.78
C VAL A 47 -20.28 -2.55 -23.25
N ALA A 48 -19.10 -2.60 -22.60
CA ALA A 48 -18.90 -2.38 -21.19
C ALA A 48 -19.17 -0.92 -20.74
N GLU A 49 -19.13 0.06 -21.63
CA GLU A 49 -19.40 1.47 -21.35
C GLU A 49 -20.89 1.83 -21.51
N LEU A 50 -21.67 0.96 -22.13
CA LEU A 50 -23.11 1.12 -22.31
C LEU A 50 -23.84 0.65 -21.03
N GLY A 51 -23.93 1.53 -20.05
CA GLY A 51 -24.69 1.30 -18.82
C GLY A 51 -23.94 1.45 -17.50
N MET A 52 -22.67 1.82 -17.54
CA MET A 52 -21.87 2.13 -16.33
C MET A 52 -21.96 3.63 -16.02
N PRO A 53 -22.13 4.03 -14.74
CA PRO A 53 -21.99 5.44 -14.36
C PRO A 53 -20.54 5.86 -14.62
N ALA A 54 -20.32 6.81 -15.51
CA ALA A 54 -19.01 7.23 -16.01
C ALA A 54 -18.03 7.80 -14.96
N ASP A 55 -18.48 8.09 -13.75
CA ASP A 55 -17.78 8.97 -12.83
C ASP A 55 -16.89 8.26 -11.78
N HIS A 56 -17.10 6.97 -11.53
CA HIS A 56 -16.34 6.24 -10.50
C HIS A 56 -15.14 5.47 -11.04
N GLU A 57 -15.19 4.97 -12.27
CA GLU A 57 -14.06 4.23 -12.86
C GLU A 57 -12.88 5.12 -13.23
N GLY A 58 -13.11 6.34 -13.71
CA GLY A 58 -12.05 7.23 -14.17
C GLY A 58 -11.13 7.73 -13.07
N ALA A 59 -11.65 7.97 -11.88
CA ALA A 59 -10.86 8.44 -10.74
C ALA A 59 -10.07 7.29 -10.09
N ASP A 60 -10.63 6.09 -10.02
CA ASP A 60 -9.99 4.95 -9.38
C ASP A 60 -8.88 4.33 -10.26
N ARG A 61 -9.05 4.30 -11.58
CA ARG A 61 -7.99 3.87 -12.53
C ARG A 61 -6.77 4.78 -12.55
N ARG A 62 -6.89 6.03 -12.12
CA ARG A 62 -5.78 6.98 -12.00
C ARG A 62 -4.96 6.78 -10.72
N ARG A 63 -5.36 5.87 -9.83
CA ARG A 63 -4.57 5.57 -8.64
C ARG A 63 -3.27 4.87 -9.00
N ALA A 64 -2.19 5.38 -8.45
CA ALA A 64 -0.87 4.83 -8.60
C ALA A 64 -0.27 4.56 -7.21
N VAL A 65 0.76 3.72 -7.17
CA VAL A 65 1.51 3.44 -5.93
C VAL A 65 2.93 3.96 -6.11
N VAL A 66 3.35 4.85 -5.23
CA VAL A 66 4.72 5.35 -5.16
C VAL A 66 5.40 4.70 -3.97
N TYR A 67 6.60 4.17 -4.15
CA TYR A 67 7.32 3.46 -3.10
C TYR A 67 8.84 3.52 -3.26
N LEU A 68 9.57 3.21 -2.20
CA LEU A 68 11.02 3.05 -2.25
C LEU A 68 11.37 1.59 -2.55
N GLU A 69 12.10 1.31 -3.65
CA GLU A 69 12.52 -0.07 -4.00
C GLU A 69 13.62 -0.59 -3.07
N THR A 70 14.58 0.26 -2.75
CA THR A 70 15.70 -0.06 -1.84
C THR A 70 15.48 0.66 -0.52
N VAL A 71 15.42 -0.09 0.57
CA VAL A 71 15.19 0.46 1.91
C VAL A 71 16.21 -0.14 2.87
N PRO A 72 16.80 0.66 3.79
CA PRO A 72 17.74 0.15 4.79
C PRO A 72 17.13 -0.94 5.66
N GLN A 73 17.95 -1.90 6.07
CA GLN A 73 17.56 -3.03 6.92
C GLN A 73 16.70 -2.65 8.14
N PRO A 74 16.98 -1.57 8.89
CA PRO A 74 16.14 -1.17 10.04
C PRO A 74 14.69 -0.83 9.69
N ALA A 75 14.39 -0.54 8.43
CA ALA A 75 13.04 -0.25 7.98
C ALA A 75 12.15 -1.50 7.86
N PHE A 76 12.75 -2.69 7.87
CA PHE A 76 12.04 -3.96 7.86
C PHE A 76 11.72 -4.48 9.26
N ASP A 77 12.33 -3.90 10.31
CA ASP A 77 12.27 -4.43 11.67
C ASP A 77 10.90 -4.24 12.34
N SER A 78 9.98 -3.51 11.72
CA SER A 78 8.61 -3.36 12.23
C SER A 78 7.62 -3.05 11.11
N PRO A 79 7.30 -3.99 10.22
CA PRO A 79 6.07 -3.85 9.46
C PRO A 79 4.94 -3.86 10.48
N SER A 80 4.13 -2.82 10.52
CA SER A 80 2.90 -2.84 11.31
C SER A 80 1.81 -3.47 10.45
N PRO A 81 1.48 -4.78 10.67
CA PRO A 81 0.40 -5.41 9.95
C PRO A 81 -0.89 -4.66 10.23
N GLY A 82 -1.62 -4.38 9.17
CA GLY A 82 -2.89 -3.66 9.25
C GLY A 82 -4.06 -4.50 8.80
N ARG A 83 -5.22 -3.84 8.78
CA ARG A 83 -6.43 -4.36 8.16
C ARG A 83 -6.89 -3.39 7.08
N ALA A 84 -7.15 -3.90 5.89
CA ALA A 84 -7.60 -3.12 4.75
C ALA A 84 -8.87 -3.73 4.16
N VAL A 85 -9.61 -2.96 3.37
CA VAL A 85 -10.86 -3.40 2.74
C VAL A 85 -10.73 -3.25 1.23
N LEU A 86 -11.15 -4.27 0.51
CA LEU A 86 -11.35 -4.29 -0.94
C LEU A 86 -12.80 -4.70 -1.21
N ASP A 87 -13.68 -3.71 -1.29
CA ASP A 87 -15.12 -3.92 -1.42
C ASP A 87 -15.52 -4.30 -2.85
N GLN A 88 -16.59 -5.08 -2.98
CA GLN A 88 -17.22 -5.41 -4.26
C GLN A 88 -18.50 -4.56 -4.37
N ARG A 89 -18.45 -3.54 -5.22
CA ARG A 89 -19.52 -2.57 -5.38
C ARG A 89 -19.66 -2.12 -6.82
N ASN A 90 -20.89 -2.11 -7.35
CA ASN A 90 -21.19 -1.77 -8.73
C ASN A 90 -20.37 -2.64 -9.72
N GLU A 91 -20.30 -3.95 -9.47
CA GLU A 91 -19.51 -4.92 -10.25
C GLU A 91 -18.05 -4.50 -10.44
N SER A 92 -17.46 -3.89 -9.41
CA SER A 92 -16.07 -3.43 -9.37
C SER A 92 -15.45 -3.71 -8.01
N PHE A 93 -14.14 -3.93 -7.96
CA PHE A 93 -13.38 -3.90 -6.72
C PHE A 93 -13.01 -2.45 -6.38
N VAL A 94 -13.35 -2.01 -5.16
CA VAL A 94 -13.13 -0.64 -4.69
C VAL A 94 -12.33 -0.66 -3.38
N PRO A 95 -11.14 -0.05 -3.38
CA PRO A 95 -10.43 0.59 -4.49
C PRO A 95 -9.86 -0.43 -5.48
N SER A 96 -9.54 -0.01 -6.71
CA SER A 96 -8.91 -0.88 -7.73
C SER A 96 -7.47 -1.25 -7.41
N VAL A 97 -6.81 -0.51 -6.52
CA VAL A 97 -5.46 -0.79 -6.03
C VAL A 97 -5.35 -0.55 -4.53
N LEU A 98 -4.78 -1.54 -3.82
CA LEU A 98 -4.38 -1.46 -2.42
C LEU A 98 -2.86 -1.58 -2.29
N ALA A 99 -2.28 -0.85 -1.33
CA ALA A 99 -0.92 -1.04 -0.87
C ALA A 99 -0.93 -1.35 0.63
N ILE A 100 -0.35 -2.46 1.02
CA ILE A 100 -0.34 -2.97 2.40
C ILE A 100 1.04 -3.48 2.80
N THR A 101 1.29 -3.61 4.09
CA THR A 101 2.48 -4.29 4.62
C THR A 101 2.27 -5.80 4.74
N VAL A 102 3.36 -6.56 4.67
CA VAL A 102 3.36 -8.00 4.96
C VAL A 102 2.72 -8.28 6.33
N GLY A 103 1.95 -9.36 6.43
CA GLY A 103 1.18 -9.74 7.61
C GLY A 103 -0.19 -9.08 7.69
N SER A 104 -0.50 -8.09 6.85
CA SER A 104 -1.82 -7.44 6.83
C SER A 104 -2.91 -8.37 6.32
N THR A 105 -4.12 -8.14 6.83
CA THR A 105 -5.34 -8.84 6.39
C THR A 105 -6.19 -7.91 5.54
N VAL A 106 -6.68 -8.40 4.40
CA VAL A 106 -7.65 -7.70 3.57
C VAL A 106 -9.00 -8.37 3.70
N ASP A 107 -10.02 -7.57 3.97
CA ASP A 107 -11.42 -7.96 3.96
C ASP A 107 -12.02 -7.69 2.58
N PHE A 108 -12.82 -8.62 2.12
CA PHE A 108 -13.53 -8.55 0.85
C PHE A 108 -15.05 -8.59 1.10
N PRO A 109 -15.68 -7.49 1.54
CA PRO A 109 -17.13 -7.43 1.63
C PRO A 109 -17.77 -7.46 0.24
N ASN A 110 -19.01 -7.95 0.17
CA ASN A 110 -19.85 -7.83 -1.00
C ASN A 110 -21.02 -6.84 -0.69
N SER A 111 -20.86 -5.62 -1.19
CA SER A 111 -21.87 -4.56 -1.06
C SER A 111 -22.86 -4.54 -2.24
N ASP A 112 -22.66 -5.39 -3.25
CA ASP A 112 -23.60 -5.54 -4.38
C ASP A 112 -24.76 -6.48 -4.05
N ARG A 113 -25.86 -6.33 -4.78
CA ARG A 113 -27.04 -7.19 -4.64
C ARG A 113 -26.91 -8.55 -5.35
N VAL A 114 -25.82 -8.77 -6.07
CA VAL A 114 -25.52 -9.98 -6.81
C VAL A 114 -24.42 -10.78 -6.12
N TYR A 115 -24.29 -12.06 -6.47
CA TYR A 115 -23.19 -12.88 -6.01
C TYR A 115 -21.87 -12.47 -6.68
N HIS A 116 -20.81 -12.46 -5.91
CA HIS A 116 -19.46 -12.33 -6.40
C HIS A 116 -18.57 -13.45 -5.88
N ASN A 117 -17.41 -13.60 -6.51
CA ASN A 117 -16.31 -14.45 -6.08
C ASN A 117 -15.05 -13.58 -6.04
N VAL A 118 -14.13 -13.92 -5.16
CA VAL A 118 -12.81 -13.26 -5.08
C VAL A 118 -11.73 -14.32 -5.13
N PHE A 119 -10.89 -14.28 -6.16
CA PHE A 119 -9.78 -15.23 -6.29
C PHE A 119 -8.52 -14.58 -6.85
N SER A 120 -7.39 -15.22 -6.62
CA SER A 120 -6.09 -14.85 -7.18
C SER A 120 -5.28 -16.08 -7.57
N LEU A 121 -4.63 -16.02 -8.72
CA LEU A 121 -3.66 -17.00 -9.21
C LEU A 121 -2.21 -16.52 -9.07
N SER A 122 -1.99 -15.37 -8.44
CA SER A 122 -0.66 -14.77 -8.27
C SER A 122 0.25 -15.68 -7.44
N LYS A 123 1.52 -15.80 -7.84
CA LYS A 123 2.54 -16.60 -7.11
C LYS A 123 2.76 -16.07 -5.69
N THR A 124 2.63 -14.77 -5.47
CA THR A 124 2.74 -14.11 -4.16
C THR A 124 1.69 -14.63 -3.18
N ARG A 125 0.42 -14.70 -3.61
CA ARG A 125 -0.67 -15.24 -2.81
C ARG A 125 -1.75 -15.82 -3.73
N ARG A 126 -1.88 -17.15 -3.74
CA ARG A 126 -2.98 -17.85 -4.42
C ARG A 126 -4.10 -18.10 -3.41
N PHE A 127 -5.33 -17.77 -3.79
CA PHE A 127 -6.53 -18.09 -3.00
C PHE A 127 -7.78 -18.07 -3.88
N ASP A 128 -8.82 -18.71 -3.38
CA ASP A 128 -10.18 -18.64 -3.91
C ASP A 128 -11.15 -18.63 -2.74
N LEU A 129 -11.92 -17.56 -2.62
CA LEU A 129 -12.89 -17.40 -1.54
C LEU A 129 -14.24 -18.00 -1.88
N GLY A 130 -14.43 -18.55 -3.11
CA GLY A 130 -15.72 -19.02 -3.59
C GLY A 130 -16.75 -17.88 -3.71
N ARG A 131 -17.96 -18.23 -4.09
CA ARG A 131 -19.06 -17.29 -4.29
C ARG A 131 -19.73 -16.93 -2.96
N TYR A 132 -20.11 -15.67 -2.78
CA TYR A 132 -20.89 -15.23 -1.62
C TYR A 132 -21.79 -14.05 -1.96
N PRO A 133 -22.98 -13.95 -1.28
CA PRO A 133 -23.99 -12.95 -1.58
C PRO A 133 -23.70 -11.61 -0.88
N HIS A 134 -24.58 -10.64 -1.19
CA HIS A 134 -24.64 -9.35 -0.52
C HIS A 134 -24.54 -9.44 1.01
N GLY A 135 -23.80 -8.50 1.61
CA GLY A 135 -23.65 -8.34 3.05
C GLY A 135 -22.69 -9.34 3.71
N GLN A 136 -22.15 -10.32 2.97
CA GLN A 136 -21.10 -11.18 3.48
C GLN A 136 -19.72 -10.60 3.19
N SER A 137 -18.75 -10.95 4.04
CA SER A 137 -17.33 -10.60 3.87
C SER A 137 -16.47 -11.82 4.14
N ARG A 138 -15.37 -11.93 3.39
CA ARG A 138 -14.33 -12.93 3.60
C ARG A 138 -12.98 -12.25 3.67
N SER A 139 -11.98 -12.89 4.30
CA SER A 139 -10.69 -12.26 4.59
C SER A 139 -9.53 -13.13 4.16
N VAL A 140 -8.43 -12.47 3.75
CA VAL A 140 -7.16 -13.12 3.42
C VAL A 140 -6.02 -12.36 4.08
N MET A 141 -5.11 -13.09 4.72
CA MET A 141 -3.85 -12.54 5.21
C MET A 141 -2.77 -12.66 4.14
N PHE A 142 -1.94 -11.63 3.97
CA PHE A 142 -0.87 -11.53 2.99
C PHE A 142 0.50 -11.60 3.66
N ASP A 143 1.12 -12.77 3.64
CA ASP A 143 2.34 -13.13 4.36
C ASP A 143 3.64 -12.99 3.55
N ARG A 144 3.55 -12.58 2.28
CA ARG A 144 4.70 -12.43 1.39
C ARG A 144 4.63 -11.13 0.60
N PRO A 145 5.78 -10.43 0.41
CA PRO A 145 5.82 -9.24 -0.42
C PRO A 145 5.62 -9.57 -1.90
N GLY A 146 5.08 -8.62 -2.65
CA GLY A 146 4.89 -8.71 -4.09
C GLY A 146 3.51 -8.25 -4.56
N VAL A 147 3.23 -8.41 -5.84
CA VAL A 147 1.98 -8.00 -6.46
C VAL A 147 1.01 -9.18 -6.52
N VAL A 148 -0.21 -8.94 -6.06
CA VAL A 148 -1.32 -9.89 -6.14
C VAL A 148 -2.42 -9.27 -7.00
N ARG A 149 -2.79 -9.93 -8.10
CA ARG A 149 -3.92 -9.55 -8.92
C ARG A 149 -5.14 -10.36 -8.50
N VAL A 150 -6.24 -9.67 -8.26
CA VAL A 150 -7.50 -10.22 -7.78
C VAL A 150 -8.54 -10.16 -8.89
N PHE A 151 -9.42 -11.16 -8.98
CA PHE A 151 -10.45 -11.30 -10.00
C PHE A 151 -11.76 -11.79 -9.42
N CYS A 152 -12.84 -11.57 -10.18
CA CYS A 152 -14.11 -12.26 -10.03
C CYS A 152 -14.32 -13.22 -11.22
N GLU A 153 -14.77 -14.47 -10.96
CA GLU A 153 -15.03 -15.44 -12.03
C GLU A 153 -16.38 -15.20 -12.74
N ILE A 154 -17.32 -14.51 -12.04
CA ILE A 154 -18.68 -14.26 -12.55
C ILE A 154 -18.69 -13.04 -13.49
N HIS A 155 -17.96 -12.01 -13.12
CA HIS A 155 -17.87 -10.75 -13.86
C HIS A 155 -16.42 -10.52 -14.30
N SER A 156 -16.12 -10.88 -15.55
CA SER A 156 -14.74 -10.94 -16.09
C SER A 156 -14.02 -9.59 -16.14
N HIS A 157 -14.75 -8.49 -16.10
CA HIS A 157 -14.19 -7.13 -16.04
C HIS A 157 -13.71 -6.74 -14.63
N MET A 158 -14.19 -7.41 -13.56
CA MET A 158 -13.78 -7.10 -12.20
C MET A 158 -12.36 -7.58 -11.92
N SER A 159 -11.44 -6.64 -11.75
CA SER A 159 -10.08 -6.94 -11.29
C SER A 159 -9.52 -5.83 -10.42
N ALA A 160 -8.59 -6.17 -9.53
CA ALA A 160 -7.87 -5.23 -8.68
C ALA A 160 -6.45 -5.71 -8.42
N TYR A 161 -5.62 -4.82 -7.88
CA TYR A 161 -4.27 -5.13 -7.46
C TYR A 161 -4.08 -4.88 -5.97
N ILE A 162 -3.35 -5.79 -5.33
CA ILE A 162 -2.87 -5.62 -3.95
C ILE A 162 -1.35 -5.70 -4.00
N LEU A 163 -0.68 -4.59 -3.68
CA LEU A 163 0.77 -4.51 -3.55
C LEU A 163 1.12 -4.74 -2.08
N VAL A 164 1.89 -5.78 -1.83
CA VAL A 164 2.32 -6.16 -0.47
C VAL A 164 3.78 -5.80 -0.31
N PHE A 165 4.08 -4.92 0.64
CA PHE A 165 5.43 -4.41 0.90
C PHE A 165 6.01 -4.99 2.18
N ALA A 166 7.32 -5.26 2.17
CA ALA A 166 8.08 -5.65 3.36
C ALA A 166 8.39 -4.46 4.29
N HIS A 167 8.07 -3.23 3.88
CA HIS A 167 8.36 -1.98 4.58
C HIS A 167 7.17 -1.00 4.48
N ARG A 168 7.23 0.12 5.19
CA ARG A 168 6.17 1.14 5.27
C ARG A 168 6.33 2.32 4.30
N PHE A 169 7.41 2.37 3.52
CA PHE A 169 7.72 3.51 2.66
C PHE A 169 7.05 3.40 1.29
N PHE A 170 5.74 3.51 1.30
CA PHE A 170 4.90 3.58 0.11
C PHE A 170 3.70 4.48 0.37
N ALA A 171 3.09 4.96 -0.70
CA ALA A 171 1.83 5.70 -0.68
C ALA A 171 0.99 5.35 -1.90
N VAL A 172 -0.33 5.30 -1.73
CA VAL A 172 -1.29 5.30 -2.83
C VAL A 172 -1.68 6.74 -3.10
N THR A 173 -1.72 7.15 -4.36
CA THR A 173 -2.14 8.52 -4.73
C THR A 173 -3.59 8.78 -4.36
N ASP A 174 -3.89 10.03 -4.00
CA ASP A 174 -5.28 10.50 -3.85
C ASP A 174 -5.94 10.73 -5.23
N ALA A 175 -7.19 11.23 -5.21
CA ALA A 175 -7.96 11.47 -6.43
C ALA A 175 -7.33 12.53 -7.35
N GLU A 176 -6.54 13.45 -6.79
CA GLU A 176 -5.80 14.49 -7.51
C GLU A 176 -4.40 14.05 -7.93
N GLY A 177 -4.03 12.80 -7.65
CA GLY A 177 -2.73 12.21 -7.94
C GLY A 177 -1.63 12.55 -6.92
N ARG A 178 -1.94 13.20 -5.78
CA ARG A 178 -0.94 13.57 -4.79
C ARG A 178 -0.55 12.37 -3.93
N TYR A 179 0.71 12.35 -3.51
CA TYR A 179 1.23 11.34 -2.60
C TYR A 179 2.20 11.94 -1.58
N ARG A 180 2.42 11.22 -0.47
CA ARG A 180 3.41 11.56 0.55
C ARG A 180 3.92 10.30 1.25
N ILE A 181 5.25 10.23 1.41
CA ILE A 181 5.95 9.19 2.16
C ILE A 181 6.78 9.88 3.25
N ASP A 182 6.48 9.59 4.50
CA ASP A 182 7.11 10.21 5.66
C ASP A 182 8.04 9.26 6.41
N GLY A 183 8.88 9.85 7.25
CA GLY A 183 9.73 9.13 8.18
C GLY A 183 10.85 8.34 7.52
N ILE A 184 11.34 8.82 6.37
CA ILE A 184 12.41 8.18 5.61
C ILE A 184 13.75 8.53 6.26
N PRO A 185 14.58 7.52 6.66
CA PRO A 185 15.93 7.79 7.16
C PRO A 185 16.77 8.51 6.09
N PRO A 186 17.77 9.34 6.49
CA PRO A 186 18.71 9.91 5.52
C PRO A 186 19.45 8.82 4.75
N GLY A 187 19.54 8.97 3.41
CA GLY A 187 20.16 7.96 2.55
C GLY A 187 19.90 8.16 1.07
N SER A 188 20.42 7.27 0.25
CA SER A 188 20.15 7.20 -1.20
C SER A 188 19.13 6.10 -1.47
N TYR A 189 18.15 6.39 -2.31
CA TYR A 189 16.99 5.55 -2.57
C TYR A 189 16.61 5.55 -4.04
N THR A 190 15.97 4.47 -4.47
CA THR A 190 15.25 4.42 -5.74
C THR A 190 13.76 4.59 -5.46
N LEU A 191 13.18 5.71 -5.85
CA LEU A 191 11.74 5.94 -5.86
C LEU A 191 11.14 5.31 -7.10
N ALA A 192 10.12 4.49 -6.93
CA ALA A 192 9.42 3.81 -8.02
C ALA A 192 7.95 4.20 -8.06
N LEU A 193 7.44 4.36 -9.27
CA LEU A 193 6.03 4.56 -9.58
C LEU A 193 5.47 3.30 -10.23
N TRP A 194 4.45 2.73 -9.62
CA TRP A 194 3.70 1.60 -10.14
C TRP A 194 2.27 2.02 -10.51
N ASN A 195 1.82 1.62 -11.68
CA ASN A 195 0.46 1.83 -12.13
C ASN A 195 0.04 0.70 -13.10
N GLU A 196 -1.21 0.25 -13.05
CA GLU A 196 -1.83 -0.74 -13.95
C GLU A 196 -0.97 -1.99 -14.22
N GLY A 197 -0.40 -2.58 -13.18
CA GLY A 197 0.30 -3.87 -13.25
C GLY A 197 1.80 -3.79 -13.51
N SER A 198 2.38 -2.61 -13.71
CA SER A 198 3.81 -2.45 -13.99
C SER A 198 4.43 -1.23 -13.33
N VAL A 199 5.75 -1.26 -13.17
CA VAL A 199 6.53 -0.08 -12.78
C VAL A 199 6.69 0.80 -14.02
N ARG A 200 6.27 2.06 -13.90
CA ARG A 200 6.27 3.05 -14.99
C ARG A 200 7.50 3.94 -14.97
N GLU A 201 7.95 4.33 -13.78
CA GLU A 201 9.10 5.22 -13.61
C GLU A 201 9.95 4.78 -12.41
N ARG A 202 11.26 5.00 -12.50
CA ARG A 202 12.23 4.89 -11.41
C ARG A 202 13.10 6.13 -11.36
N ARG A 203 13.38 6.62 -10.15
CA ARG A 203 14.20 7.81 -9.94
C ARG A 203 15.13 7.63 -8.75
N GLU A 204 16.42 7.77 -8.98
CA GLU A 204 17.42 7.83 -7.92
C GLU A 204 17.33 9.19 -7.20
N LEU A 205 17.33 9.17 -5.88
CA LEU A 205 17.30 10.36 -5.06
C LEU A 205 18.03 10.18 -3.73
N ARG A 206 18.40 11.31 -3.12
CA ARG A 206 19.00 11.33 -1.80
C ARG A 206 18.09 12.08 -0.83
N VAL A 207 17.74 11.43 0.28
CA VAL A 207 16.98 12.04 1.37
C VAL A 207 17.98 12.51 2.44
N GLU A 208 17.91 13.79 2.82
CA GLU A 208 18.69 14.35 3.91
C GLU A 208 17.84 14.44 5.19
N ALA A 209 18.51 14.54 6.32
CA ALA A 209 17.86 14.66 7.62
C ALA A 209 16.93 15.91 7.66
N GLY A 210 15.65 15.72 7.98
CA GLY A 210 14.65 16.78 8.05
C GLY A 210 14.21 17.35 6.70
N ALA A 211 14.73 16.87 5.58
CA ALA A 211 14.39 17.36 4.25
C ALA A 211 12.99 16.93 3.80
N VAL A 212 12.33 17.79 3.02
CA VAL A 212 11.12 17.48 2.26
C VAL A 212 11.48 17.56 0.78
N LEU A 213 11.48 16.41 0.09
CA LEU A 213 11.74 16.34 -1.34
C LEU A 213 10.42 16.41 -2.12
N GLU A 214 10.37 17.30 -3.11
CA GLU A 214 9.27 17.37 -4.08
C GLU A 214 9.65 16.53 -5.31
N GLN A 215 8.83 15.53 -5.64
CA GLN A 215 9.07 14.61 -6.75
C GLN A 215 7.77 14.36 -7.52
N ASP A 216 7.55 15.08 -8.60
CA ASP A 216 6.46 14.80 -9.51
C ASP A 216 6.85 13.68 -10.48
N LEU A 217 5.94 12.75 -10.74
CA LEU A 217 6.14 11.54 -11.53
C LEU A 217 5.09 11.42 -12.63
N VAL A 218 5.42 10.70 -13.72
CA VAL A 218 4.52 10.49 -14.85
C VAL A 218 4.39 8.99 -15.12
N ALA A 219 3.16 8.48 -15.14
CA ALA A 219 2.84 7.14 -15.62
C ALA A 219 2.40 7.21 -17.09
N GLU A 220 3.29 6.77 -17.98
CA GLU A 220 3.04 6.65 -19.43
C GLU A 220 2.63 5.23 -19.80
#